data_328fc37dd46d13a0848c2cf544a6e49f
#
_entry.id   328fc37dd46d13a0848c2cf544a6e49f
#
_cell.length_a   1.000
_cell.length_b   1.000
_cell.length_c   1.000
_cell.angle_alpha   90.00
_cell.angle_beta   90.00
_cell.angle_gamma   90.00
#
_symmetry.space_group_name_H-M   'P 1'
#
loop_
_entity.id
_entity.type
_entity.pdbx_description
1 polymer ?
#
loop_
_entity_poly.entity_id
_entity_poly.type
_entity_poly.pdbx_seq_one_letter_code
_entity_poly.pdbx_strand_id
1 'polypeptide(L)'
;MHNTIDMSVAQKVKVAIVGASGYSGEELVRLLLGHPHAELTAVTSRQYAGQTLAAIFPRFAGNAVADSLQFTEPNVEALTEAAEVVFLALPHGVAAEFAEPLLAAGAKVID
;
A
#
# COMPACT_ATOMS: atom_id res chain seq x y z
N MET A 1 -19.74 -27.65 -2.54
CA MET A 1 -19.56 -26.91 -2.62
C MET A 1 -18.70 -26.48 -3.12
N HIS A 2 -18.27 -26.14 -3.58
CA HIS A 2 -17.71 -25.68 -3.85
C HIS A 2 -17.28 -24.56 -4.15
N ASN A 3 -17.14 -24.06 -4.43
CA ASN A 3 -17.16 -22.62 -4.60
C ASN A 3 -16.40 -21.85 -3.59
N THR A 4 -16.22 -22.44 -2.47
CA THR A 4 -15.40 -21.96 -1.40
C THR A 4 -13.98 -21.66 -1.87
N ILE A 5 -13.50 -22.46 -2.78
CA ILE A 5 -12.14 -22.30 -3.29
C ILE A 5 -12.02 -20.99 -4.06
N ASP A 6 -13.01 -20.68 -4.86
CA ASP A 6 -12.99 -19.47 -5.65
C ASP A 6 -13.04 -18.24 -4.77
N MET A 7 -13.82 -18.28 -3.73
CA MET A 7 -13.93 -17.18 -2.79
C MET A 7 -12.60 -16.94 -2.08
N SER A 8 -11.92 -18.01 -1.74
CA SER A 8 -10.63 -17.94 -1.09
C SER A 8 -9.59 -17.25 -1.97
N VAL A 9 -9.58 -17.58 -3.25
CA VAL A 9 -8.66 -16.97 -4.21
C VAL A 9 -8.97 -15.48 -4.41
N ALA A 10 -10.25 -15.13 -4.38
CA ALA A 10 -10.68 -13.75 -4.60
C ALA A 10 -10.41 -12.85 -3.40
N GLN A 11 -10.22 -13.41 -2.22
CA GLN A 11 -10.06 -12.62 -1.00
C GLN A 11 -8.60 -12.33 -0.71
N LYS A 12 -8.11 -11.29 -1.38
CA LYS A 12 -6.76 -10.78 -1.10
C LYS A 12 -6.82 -9.78 0.04
N VAL A 13 -5.77 -9.75 0.83
CA VAL A 13 -5.61 -8.74 1.88
C VAL A 13 -5.24 -7.42 1.23
N LYS A 14 -5.99 -6.39 1.54
CA LYS A 14 -5.72 -5.05 1.00
C LYS A 14 -4.64 -4.38 1.83
N VAL A 15 -3.64 -3.87 1.15
CA VAL A 15 -2.43 -3.35 1.79
C VAL A 15 -2.12 -1.95 1.28
N ALA A 16 -1.73 -1.07 2.20
CA ALA A 16 -1.27 0.27 1.87
C ALA A 16 0.18 0.46 2.32
N ILE A 17 0.87 1.37 1.66
CA ILE A 17 2.24 1.75 2.05
C ILE A 17 2.29 3.25 2.24
N VAL A 18 2.71 3.68 3.43
CA VAL A 18 2.96 5.09 3.72
C VAL A 18 4.44 5.37 3.50
N GLY A 19 4.76 6.35 2.67
CA GLY A 19 6.14 6.67 2.33
C GLY A 19 6.71 5.77 1.25
N ALA A 20 5.92 5.46 0.24
CA ALA A 20 6.26 4.44 -0.75
C ALA A 20 7.34 4.87 -1.75
N SER A 21 7.75 6.13 -1.77
CA SER A 21 8.67 6.63 -2.79
C SER A 21 10.16 6.42 -2.48
N GLY A 22 10.51 5.95 -1.29
CA GLY A 22 11.90 5.64 -0.95
C GLY A 22 12.29 4.21 -1.31
N TYR A 23 13.53 3.84 -0.99
CA TYR A 23 14.04 2.49 -1.26
C TYR A 23 13.22 1.40 -0.60
N SER A 24 12.91 1.57 0.69
CA SER A 24 12.11 0.60 1.42
C SER A 24 10.72 0.47 0.81
N GLY A 25 10.13 1.61 0.44
CA GLY A 25 8.82 1.64 -0.19
C GLY A 25 8.83 0.96 -1.54
N GLU A 26 9.85 1.23 -2.35
CA GLU A 26 9.95 0.60 -3.67
C GLU A 26 10.07 -0.92 -3.56
N GLU A 27 10.85 -1.40 -2.60
CA GLU A 27 11.02 -2.83 -2.39
C GLU A 27 9.71 -3.48 -1.93
N LEU A 28 8.97 -2.81 -1.04
CA LEU A 28 7.65 -3.27 -0.63
C LEU A 28 6.68 -3.32 -1.80
N VAL A 29 6.70 -2.29 -2.66
CA VAL A 29 5.86 -2.28 -3.86
C VAL A 29 6.17 -3.49 -4.72
N ARG A 30 7.44 -3.77 -4.95
CA ARG A 30 7.86 -4.93 -5.75
C ARG A 30 7.31 -6.22 -5.19
N LEU A 31 7.46 -6.41 -3.89
CA LEU A 31 7.00 -7.63 -3.22
C LEU A 31 5.47 -7.75 -3.27
N LEU A 32 4.77 -6.66 -3.03
CA LEU A 32 3.31 -6.70 -2.97
C LEU A 32 2.66 -6.83 -4.34
N LEU A 33 3.24 -6.23 -5.36
CA LEU A 33 2.70 -6.37 -6.72
C LEU A 33 2.77 -7.82 -7.20
N GLY A 34 3.75 -8.58 -6.73
CA GLY A 34 3.90 -9.98 -7.09
C GLY A 34 3.28 -10.97 -6.11
N HIS A 35 2.65 -10.47 -5.04
CA HIS A 35 2.14 -11.34 -3.98
C HIS A 35 0.75 -11.89 -4.33
N PRO A 36 0.56 -13.23 -4.31
CA PRO A 36 -0.70 -13.81 -4.73
C PRO A 36 -1.87 -13.55 -3.77
N HIS A 37 -1.59 -13.21 -2.51
CA HIS A 37 -2.61 -13.04 -1.49
C HIS A 37 -2.72 -11.61 -0.97
N ALA A 38 -2.05 -10.67 -1.62
CA ALA A 38 -2.10 -9.27 -1.22
C ALA A 38 -2.44 -8.40 -2.41
N GLU A 39 -3.22 -7.36 -2.15
CA GLU A 39 -3.57 -6.37 -3.15
C GLU A 39 -3.10 -5.00 -2.66
N LEU A 40 -2.24 -4.35 -3.42
CA LEU A 40 -1.76 -3.02 -3.08
C LEU A 40 -2.85 -2.01 -3.50
N THR A 41 -3.44 -1.35 -2.52
CA THR A 41 -4.60 -0.48 -2.75
C THR A 41 -4.33 0.99 -2.52
N ALA A 42 -3.26 1.34 -1.81
CA ALA A 42 -2.92 2.74 -1.57
C ALA A 42 -1.43 2.89 -1.35
N VAL A 43 -0.88 3.95 -1.90
CA VAL A 43 0.53 4.32 -1.70
C VAL A 43 0.57 5.84 -1.46
N THR A 44 1.39 6.26 -0.50
CA THR A 44 1.48 7.69 -0.20
C THR A 44 2.89 8.23 -0.41
N SER A 45 2.93 9.47 -0.85
CA SER A 45 4.15 10.27 -0.93
C SER A 45 3.71 11.71 -1.09
N ARG A 46 4.19 12.58 -0.22
CA ARG A 46 3.88 14.01 -0.34
C ARG A 46 4.52 14.60 -1.59
N GLN A 47 5.71 14.11 -1.92
CA GLN A 47 6.47 14.63 -3.06
C GLN A 47 5.83 14.28 -4.40
N TYR A 48 5.27 13.09 -4.52
CA TYR A 48 4.80 12.56 -5.80
C TYR A 48 3.29 12.39 -5.89
N ALA A 49 2.55 13.01 -4.98
CA ALA A 49 1.08 12.92 -4.98
C ALA A 49 0.52 13.26 -6.38
N GLY A 50 -0.39 12.42 -6.86
CA GLY A 50 -0.99 12.58 -8.18
C GLY A 50 -0.30 11.85 -9.30
N GLN A 51 0.89 11.29 -9.07
CA GLN A 51 1.62 10.53 -10.10
C GLN A 51 1.48 9.04 -9.84
N THR A 52 1.49 8.24 -10.91
CA THR A 52 1.34 6.79 -10.77
C THR A 52 2.62 6.14 -10.28
N LEU A 53 2.48 4.92 -9.73
CA LEU A 53 3.63 4.12 -9.34
C LEU A 53 4.58 3.93 -10.53
N ALA A 54 4.04 3.61 -11.70
CA ALA A 54 4.87 3.36 -12.88
C ALA A 54 5.61 4.62 -13.35
N ALA A 55 5.03 5.80 -13.12
CA ALA A 55 5.72 7.05 -13.47
C ALA A 55 6.95 7.30 -12.60
N ILE A 56 6.87 6.95 -11.33
CA ILE A 56 7.98 7.15 -10.38
C ILE A 56 8.95 5.96 -10.40
N PHE A 57 8.41 4.74 -10.57
CA PHE A 57 9.20 3.52 -10.65
C PHE A 57 8.98 2.85 -12.01
N PRO A 58 9.65 3.32 -13.07
CA PRO A 58 9.41 2.80 -14.43
C PRO A 58 9.61 1.29 -14.58
N ARG A 59 10.36 0.66 -13.69
CA ARG A 59 10.55 -0.80 -13.72
C ARG A 59 9.24 -1.57 -13.57
N PHE A 60 8.20 -0.93 -13.02
CA PHE A 60 6.90 -1.57 -12.83
C PHE A 60 5.92 -1.25 -13.95
N ALA A 61 6.34 -0.50 -14.96
CA ALA A 61 5.47 -0.18 -16.09
C ALA A 61 4.96 -1.45 -16.76
N GLY A 62 3.70 -1.46 -17.13
CA GLY A 62 3.04 -2.63 -17.70
C GLY A 62 2.28 -3.45 -16.67
N ASN A 63 2.53 -3.25 -15.38
CA ASN A 63 1.74 -3.86 -14.34
C ASN A 63 0.46 -3.03 -14.16
N ALA A 64 -0.70 -3.67 -14.20
CA ALA A 64 -1.98 -2.97 -14.19
C ALA A 64 -2.15 -2.08 -12.95
N VAL A 65 -1.72 -2.54 -11.78
CA VAL A 65 -1.82 -1.74 -10.56
C VAL A 65 -0.85 -0.56 -10.63
N ALA A 66 0.40 -0.81 -11.00
CA ALA A 66 1.41 0.26 -11.05
C ALA A 66 1.06 1.33 -12.09
N ASP A 67 0.42 0.93 -13.18
CA ASP A 67 0.04 1.87 -14.24
C ASP A 67 -1.12 2.76 -13.84
N SER A 68 -1.94 2.35 -12.88
CA SER A 68 -3.16 3.08 -12.51
C SER A 68 -3.13 3.67 -11.10
N LEU A 69 -2.42 3.05 -10.16
CA LEU A 69 -2.42 3.50 -8.77
C LEU A 69 -1.55 4.74 -8.61
N GLN A 70 -2.16 5.82 -8.14
CA GLN A 70 -1.46 7.08 -7.94
C GLN A 70 -1.05 7.24 -6.48
N PHE A 71 0.10 7.88 -6.28
CA PHE A 71 0.49 8.33 -4.95
C PHE A 71 -0.50 9.39 -4.47
N THR A 72 -0.82 9.34 -3.19
CA THR A 72 -1.65 10.35 -2.52
C THR A 72 -0.90 10.89 -1.31
N GLU A 73 -1.34 12.02 -0.80
CA GLU A 73 -0.83 12.49 0.47
C GLU A 73 -1.35 11.59 1.58
N PRO A 74 -0.57 11.40 2.66
CA PRO A 74 -0.99 10.51 3.74
C PRO A 74 -2.24 11.04 4.44
N ASN A 75 -3.24 10.18 4.56
CA ASN A 75 -4.49 10.50 5.24
C ASN A 75 -4.97 9.24 5.94
N VAL A 76 -5.05 9.28 7.28
CA VAL A 76 -5.37 8.10 8.08
C VAL A 76 -6.74 7.52 7.71
N GLU A 77 -7.73 8.37 7.55
CA GLU A 77 -9.09 7.89 7.23
C GLU A 77 -9.13 7.19 5.87
N ALA A 78 -8.51 7.82 4.87
CA ALA A 78 -8.46 7.23 3.53
C ALA A 78 -7.69 5.91 3.52
N LEU A 79 -6.60 5.83 4.28
CA LEU A 79 -5.79 4.61 4.36
C LEU A 79 -6.57 3.48 5.00
N THR A 80 -7.29 3.75 6.10
CA THR A 80 -8.04 2.71 6.79
C THR A 80 -9.25 2.24 6.01
N GLU A 81 -9.81 3.09 5.16
CA GLU A 81 -10.86 2.68 4.25
C GLU A 81 -10.33 1.82 3.10
N ALA A 82 -9.13 2.12 2.64
CA ALA A 82 -8.55 1.45 1.48
C ALA A 82 -7.86 0.14 1.81
N ALA A 83 -7.38 -0.04 3.04
CA ALA A 83 -6.53 -1.17 3.38
C ALA A 83 -6.75 -1.68 4.80
N GLU A 84 -6.49 -2.97 4.98
CA GLU A 84 -6.53 -3.62 6.30
C GLU A 84 -5.17 -3.58 6.96
N VAL A 85 -4.10 -3.62 6.16
CA VAL A 85 -2.72 -3.62 6.63
C VAL A 85 -2.01 -2.42 6.04
N VAL A 86 -1.30 -1.68 6.88
CA VAL A 86 -0.56 -0.49 6.45
C VAL A 86 0.90 -0.65 6.84
N PHE A 87 1.77 -0.63 5.84
CA PHE A 87 3.22 -0.62 6.05
C PHE A 87 3.69 0.83 6.16
N LEU A 88 4.54 1.09 7.14
CA LEU A 88 5.16 2.40 7.31
C LEU A 88 6.61 2.34 6.84
N ALA A 89 6.86 2.86 5.64
CA ALA A 89 8.20 2.89 5.05
C ALA A 89 8.81 4.29 5.25
N LEU A 90 8.85 4.72 6.48
CA LEU A 90 9.27 6.06 6.89
C LEU A 90 10.36 5.97 7.96
N PRO A 91 11.17 7.03 8.12
CA PRO A 91 12.09 7.09 9.25
C PRO A 91 11.33 6.97 10.57
N HIS A 92 11.99 6.41 11.59
CA HIS A 92 11.38 6.08 12.87
C HIS A 92 10.51 7.19 13.48
N GLY A 93 11.06 8.40 13.55
CA GLY A 93 10.34 9.49 14.18
C GLY A 93 9.07 9.88 13.44
N VAL A 94 9.10 9.81 12.13
CA VAL A 94 7.94 10.14 11.29
C VAL A 94 6.93 9.02 11.30
N ALA A 95 7.39 7.78 11.32
CA ALA A 95 6.50 6.61 11.35
C ALA A 95 5.60 6.63 12.58
N ALA A 96 6.14 7.05 13.73
CA ALA A 96 5.36 7.10 14.95
C ALA A 96 4.13 8.01 14.86
N GLU A 97 4.20 9.05 14.05
CA GLU A 97 3.07 9.97 13.88
C GLU A 97 1.87 9.30 13.23
N PHE A 98 2.11 8.27 12.42
CA PHE A 98 1.04 7.56 11.72
C PHE A 98 0.60 6.30 12.43
N ALA A 99 1.52 5.64 13.14
CA ALA A 99 1.25 4.33 13.74
C ALA A 99 0.07 4.37 14.71
N GLU A 100 0.08 5.31 15.63
CA GLU A 100 -0.94 5.37 16.66
C GLU A 100 -2.33 5.69 16.10
N PRO A 101 -2.49 6.71 15.24
CA PRO A 101 -3.81 6.97 14.65
C PRO A 101 -4.32 5.82 13.79
N LEU A 102 -3.45 5.13 13.07
CA LEU A 102 -3.85 4.00 12.25
C LEU A 102 -4.31 2.83 13.10
N LEU A 103 -3.59 2.53 14.17
CA LEU A 103 -3.98 1.48 15.10
C LEU A 103 -5.31 1.81 15.76
N ALA A 104 -5.49 3.06 16.17
CA ALA A 104 -6.74 3.50 16.78
C ALA A 104 -7.91 3.36 15.81
N ALA A 105 -7.68 3.50 14.52
CA ALA A 105 -8.70 3.37 13.49
C ALA A 105 -8.94 1.91 13.08
N GLY A 106 -8.22 0.96 13.67
CA GLY A 106 -8.44 -0.47 13.44
C GLY A 106 -7.54 -1.12 12.41
N ALA A 107 -6.59 -0.39 11.84
CA ALA A 107 -5.66 -0.96 10.88
C ALA A 107 -4.58 -1.79 11.57
N LYS A 108 -4.06 -2.78 10.88
CA LYS A 108 -2.84 -3.47 11.31
C LYS A 108 -1.67 -2.70 10.73
N VAL A 109 -0.71 -2.38 11.58
CA VAL A 109 0.42 -1.54 11.19
C VAL A 109 1.71 -2.33 11.28
N ILE A 110 2.50 -2.27 10.21
CA ILE A 110 3.82 -2.91 10.14
C ILE A 110 4.83 -1.82 9.87
N ASP A 111 5.79 -1.70 10.77
CA ASP A 111 6.84 -0.69 10.66
C ASP A 111 8.16 -1.33 10.27
#